data_ab9c562e55d7e6980a86f6e6fd3e89bc
#
_entry.id   ab9c562e55d7e6980a86f6e6fd3e89bc
#
_cell.length_a   1.000
_cell.length_b   1.000
_cell.length_c   1.000
_cell.angle_alpha   90.00
_cell.angle_beta   90.00
_cell.angle_gamma   90.00
#
_symmetry.space_group_name_H-M   'P 1'
#
loop_
_entity.id
_entity.type
_entity.pdbx_description
1 polymer ?
#
loop_
_entity_poly.entity_id
_entity_poly.type
_entity_poly.pdbx_seq_one_letter_code
_entity_poly.pdbx_strand_id
1 'polypeptide(L)'
;MTEAEKEQRRYALAISGGVCEVCGRPLRDGQPQGAHRIGNTKANRAKYGDMVIDHPFNVGYTCSLKCNATLDISGNPAECIKLCKRIYSREALRYEGEAMQRKEIKKSCANCGRYDPKKDCSELCFFEEYEKWIPAEVAK
;
A
#
# COMPACT_ATOMS: atom_id res chain seq x y z
N MET A 1 19.08 4.28 -4.40
CA MET A 1 17.67 4.37 -3.98
C MET A 1 16.79 3.81 -5.10
N THR A 2 16.04 2.76 -4.79
CA THR A 2 15.13 2.08 -5.73
C THR A 2 13.88 2.93 -6.02
N GLU A 3 13.13 2.61 -7.10
CA GLU A 3 11.86 3.28 -7.38
C GLU A 3 10.84 3.07 -6.24
N ALA A 4 10.80 1.87 -5.65
CA ALA A 4 9.95 1.57 -4.51
C ALA A 4 10.28 2.47 -3.29
N GLU A 5 11.56 2.70 -2.99
CA GLU A 5 11.96 3.62 -1.93
C GLU A 5 11.60 5.08 -2.22
N LYS A 6 11.67 5.50 -3.48
CA LYS A 6 11.26 6.85 -3.89
C LYS A 6 9.76 7.02 -3.71
N GLU A 7 8.97 6.03 -4.10
CA GLU A 7 7.53 6.05 -3.95
C GLU A 7 7.10 6.02 -2.47
N GLN A 8 7.71 5.15 -1.67
CA GLN A 8 7.55 5.11 -0.22
C GLN A 8 7.76 6.49 0.40
N ARG A 9 8.87 7.15 0.05
CA ARG A 9 9.22 8.49 0.57
C ARG A 9 8.27 9.56 0.10
N ARG A 10 7.87 9.54 -1.16
CA ARG A 10 6.90 10.50 -1.70
C ARG A 10 5.55 10.40 -0.98
N TYR A 11 5.09 9.17 -0.75
CA TYR A 11 3.85 8.94 -0.03
C TYR A 11 3.95 9.35 1.46
N ALA A 12 5.04 9.00 2.12
CA ALA A 12 5.29 9.40 3.52
C ALA A 12 5.38 10.94 3.66
N LEU A 13 5.99 11.63 2.69
CA LEU A 13 6.04 13.10 2.67
C LEU A 13 4.65 13.71 2.52
N ALA A 14 3.81 13.16 1.65
CA ALA A 14 2.43 13.59 1.48
C ALA A 14 1.61 13.43 2.78
N ILE A 15 1.79 12.32 3.50
CA ILE A 15 1.13 12.07 4.79
C ILE A 15 1.60 13.07 5.86
N SER A 16 2.85 13.50 5.83
CA SER A 16 3.42 14.43 6.83
C SER A 16 2.75 15.80 6.85
N GLY A 17 2.02 16.14 5.78
CA GLY A 17 1.39 17.46 5.62
C GLY A 17 2.39 18.62 5.59
N GLY A 18 3.65 18.35 5.26
CA GLY A 18 4.71 19.37 5.20
C GLY A 18 5.23 19.83 6.57
N VAL A 19 4.95 19.07 7.64
CA VAL A 19 5.43 19.38 8.99
C VAL A 19 6.34 18.27 9.55
N CYS A 20 7.25 18.66 10.43
CA CYS A 20 8.10 17.73 11.15
C CYS A 20 7.25 16.88 12.11
N GLU A 21 7.34 15.58 11.98
CA GLU A 21 6.54 14.65 12.77
C GLU A 21 6.86 14.67 14.27
N VAL A 22 8.08 15.07 14.63
CA VAL A 22 8.55 15.12 16.02
C VAL A 22 8.23 16.44 16.70
N CYS A 23 8.48 17.57 16.04
CA CYS A 23 8.34 18.89 16.67
C CYS A 23 7.27 19.80 16.05
N GLY A 24 6.56 19.33 15.01
CA GLY A 24 5.48 20.08 14.35
C GLY A 24 5.93 21.30 13.51
N ARG A 25 7.21 21.61 13.45
CA ARG A 25 7.71 22.73 12.64
C ARG A 25 7.55 22.44 11.14
N PRO A 26 7.25 23.46 10.32
CA PRO A 26 7.19 23.29 8.87
C PRO A 26 8.52 22.73 8.33
N LEU A 27 8.40 21.76 7.41
CA LEU A 27 9.53 21.26 6.64
C LEU A 27 9.83 22.27 5.54
N ARG A 28 11.03 22.84 5.57
CA ARG A 28 11.45 23.82 4.54
C ARG A 28 11.93 23.09 3.29
N ASP A 29 11.72 23.70 2.14
CA ASP A 29 12.23 23.20 0.87
C ASP A 29 13.74 22.93 0.96
N GLY A 30 14.14 21.73 0.52
CA GLY A 30 15.54 21.29 0.50
C GLY A 30 16.05 20.59 1.77
N GLN A 31 15.26 20.47 2.85
CA GLN A 31 15.74 19.85 4.10
C GLN A 31 14.84 18.80 4.77
N PRO A 32 13.78 18.24 4.16
CA PRO A 32 13.05 17.18 4.81
C PRO A 32 13.92 15.91 4.87
N GLN A 33 14.21 15.44 6.08
CA GLN A 33 14.95 14.20 6.27
C GLN A 33 13.95 13.06 6.47
N GLY A 34 13.84 12.21 5.45
CA GLY A 34 13.08 10.96 5.57
C GLY A 34 13.89 9.92 6.33
N ALA A 35 13.34 9.44 7.44
CA ALA A 35 13.94 8.43 8.29
C ALA A 35 13.01 7.24 8.52
N HIS A 36 13.59 6.06 8.59
CA HIS A 36 12.85 4.87 8.99
C HIS A 36 12.66 4.86 10.51
N ARG A 37 11.43 4.55 10.97
CA ARG A 37 11.14 4.31 12.40
C ARG A 37 11.74 3.01 12.86
N ILE A 38 11.59 1.94 12.08
CA ILE A 38 12.33 0.70 12.22
C ILE A 38 13.42 0.73 11.15
N GLY A 39 14.67 0.83 11.56
CA GLY A 39 15.79 1.01 10.65
C GLY A 39 15.88 -0.06 9.57
N ASN A 40 16.20 0.36 8.35
CA ASN A 40 16.33 -0.52 7.19
C ASN A 40 17.66 -1.30 7.28
N THR A 41 17.71 -2.30 8.15
CA THR A 41 18.84 -3.21 8.33
C THR A 41 18.45 -4.63 7.95
N LYS A 42 19.44 -5.44 7.58
CA LYS A 42 19.21 -6.87 7.27
C LYS A 42 18.56 -7.61 8.45
N ALA A 43 18.94 -7.30 9.68
CA ALA A 43 18.37 -7.90 10.88
C ALA A 43 16.91 -7.51 11.08
N ASN A 44 16.56 -6.24 10.88
CA ASN A 44 15.16 -5.77 10.99
C ASN A 44 14.28 -6.31 9.86
N ARG A 45 14.81 -6.43 8.65
CA ARG A 45 14.10 -7.09 7.54
C ARG A 45 13.78 -8.55 7.86
N ALA A 46 14.76 -9.29 8.39
CA ALA A 46 14.53 -10.67 8.81
C ALA A 46 13.52 -10.80 9.95
N LYS A 47 13.46 -9.82 10.86
CA LYS A 47 12.59 -9.84 12.04
C LYS A 47 11.16 -9.38 11.76
N TYR A 48 11.00 -8.31 11.00
CA TYR A 48 9.70 -7.64 10.80
C TYR A 48 9.11 -7.83 9.39
N GLY A 49 9.93 -8.30 8.44
CA GLY A 49 9.57 -8.51 7.03
C GLY A 49 9.74 -7.26 6.16
N ASP A 50 9.97 -7.50 4.88
CA ASP A 50 10.17 -6.43 3.89
C ASP A 50 8.96 -5.52 3.78
N MET A 51 7.74 -6.08 3.85
CA MET A 51 6.51 -5.31 3.79
C MET A 51 6.45 -4.21 4.87
N VAL A 52 6.90 -4.51 6.10
CA VAL A 52 6.92 -3.51 7.19
C VAL A 52 8.00 -2.48 6.95
N ILE A 53 9.21 -2.91 6.57
CA ILE A 53 10.35 -2.02 6.37
C ILE A 53 10.10 -1.06 5.20
N ASP A 54 9.52 -1.54 4.11
CA ASP A 54 9.26 -0.76 2.90
C ASP A 54 7.92 -0.02 2.93
N HIS A 55 7.12 -0.19 3.99
CA HIS A 55 5.83 0.49 4.10
C HIS A 55 5.98 1.99 4.35
N PRO A 56 5.17 2.86 3.72
CA PRO A 56 5.22 4.31 3.93
C PRO A 56 5.07 4.75 5.39
N PHE A 57 4.30 4.03 6.20
CA PHE A 57 4.15 4.32 7.63
C PHE A 57 5.42 4.07 8.44
N ASN A 58 6.37 3.31 7.90
CA ASN A 58 7.69 3.14 8.52
C ASN A 58 8.64 4.30 8.26
N VAL A 59 8.28 5.23 7.37
CA VAL A 59 9.08 6.44 7.09
C VAL A 59 8.37 7.66 7.68
N GLY A 60 9.09 8.44 8.45
CA GLY A 60 8.65 9.75 8.90
C GLY A 60 9.55 10.86 8.35
N TYR A 61 9.02 12.08 8.31
CA TYR A 61 9.79 13.25 7.87
C TYR A 61 10.06 14.20 9.01
N THR A 62 11.31 14.64 9.11
CA THR A 62 11.81 15.46 10.20
C THR A 62 12.60 16.67 9.68
N CYS A 63 12.65 17.73 10.49
CA CYS A 63 13.31 18.98 10.14
C CYS A 63 14.80 19.03 10.50
N SER A 64 15.32 18.02 11.22
CA SER A 64 16.70 17.99 11.69
C SER A 64 17.17 16.58 12.06
N LEU A 65 18.48 16.38 12.12
CA LEU A 65 19.10 15.13 12.60
C LEU A 65 18.67 14.78 14.04
N LYS A 66 18.46 15.76 14.90
CA LYS A 66 17.98 15.56 16.26
C LYS A 66 16.57 14.97 16.28
N CYS A 67 15.66 15.53 15.49
CA CYS A 67 14.32 14.99 15.34
C CYS A 67 14.34 13.60 14.67
N ASN A 68 15.23 13.40 13.71
CA ASN A 68 15.41 12.11 13.06
C ASN A 68 15.80 11.00 14.07
N ALA A 69 16.79 11.26 14.93
CA ALA A 69 17.18 10.32 15.97
C ALA A 69 16.06 10.00 16.96
N THR A 70 15.14 10.92 17.19
CA THR A 70 13.97 10.71 18.05
C THR A 70 12.91 9.82 17.38
N LEU A 71 12.88 9.77 16.05
CA LEU A 71 11.92 8.98 15.29
C LEU A 71 12.22 7.47 15.34
N ASP A 72 13.48 7.09 15.53
CA ASP A 72 13.91 5.70 15.54
C ASP A 72 13.36 4.96 16.78
N ILE A 73 12.53 3.96 16.50
CA ILE A 73 11.93 3.08 17.52
C ILE A 73 12.53 1.68 17.53
N SER A 74 13.58 1.42 16.75
CA SER A 74 14.18 0.08 16.60
C SER A 74 14.59 -0.54 17.93
N GLY A 75 14.97 0.28 18.91
CA GLY A 75 15.31 -0.13 20.29
C GLY A 75 14.11 -0.39 21.20
N ASN A 76 12.88 -0.14 20.75
CA ASN A 76 11.66 -0.32 21.54
C ASN A 76 10.72 -1.36 20.90
N PRO A 77 10.78 -2.65 21.33
CA PRO A 77 9.98 -3.71 20.74
C PRO A 77 8.45 -3.45 20.79
N ALA A 78 7.97 -2.80 21.86
CA ALA A 78 6.56 -2.53 22.01
C ALA A 78 6.05 -1.53 20.95
N GLU A 79 6.81 -0.48 20.68
CA GLU A 79 6.48 0.49 19.63
C GLU A 79 6.62 -0.14 18.23
N CYS A 80 7.63 -0.98 18.01
CA CYS A 80 7.75 -1.74 16.77
C CYS A 80 6.52 -2.62 16.51
N ILE A 81 6.02 -3.33 17.54
CA ILE A 81 4.82 -4.17 17.43
C ILE A 81 3.58 -3.32 17.13
N LYS A 82 3.42 -2.15 17.77
CA LYS A 82 2.30 -1.24 17.47
C LYS A 82 2.34 -0.78 16.01
N LEU A 83 3.50 -0.41 15.51
CA LEU A 83 3.67 -0.01 14.11
C LEU A 83 3.34 -1.17 13.17
N CYS A 84 3.84 -2.37 13.43
CA CYS A 84 3.52 -3.57 12.64
C CYS A 84 2.01 -3.82 12.58
N LYS A 85 1.32 -3.80 13.73
CA LYS A 85 -0.14 -3.98 13.80
C LYS A 85 -0.87 -2.92 12.95
N ARG A 86 -0.46 -1.66 13.01
CA ARG A 86 -1.04 -0.58 12.22
C ARG A 86 -0.86 -0.79 10.73
N ILE A 87 0.32 -1.24 10.30
CA ILE A 87 0.64 -1.53 8.90
C ILE A 87 -0.21 -2.71 8.42
N TYR A 88 -0.22 -3.82 9.13
CA TYR A 88 -0.99 -5.01 8.76
C TYR A 88 -2.50 -4.73 8.70
N SER A 89 -3.05 -3.97 9.64
CA SER A 89 -4.46 -3.57 9.61
C SER A 89 -4.78 -2.72 8.38
N ARG A 90 -3.89 -1.81 8.00
CA ARG A 90 -4.08 -0.95 6.83
C ARG A 90 -4.05 -1.76 5.53
N GLU A 91 -3.11 -2.67 5.41
CA GLU A 91 -3.02 -3.55 4.24
C GLU A 91 -4.21 -4.51 4.15
N ALA A 92 -4.68 -5.07 5.27
CA ALA A 92 -5.87 -5.90 5.29
C ALA A 92 -7.10 -5.15 4.77
N LEU A 93 -7.34 -3.92 5.22
CA LEU A 93 -8.44 -3.08 4.74
C LEU A 93 -8.31 -2.76 3.24
N ARG A 94 -7.09 -2.57 2.75
CA ARG A 94 -6.84 -2.35 1.33
C ARG A 94 -7.21 -3.59 0.50
N TYR A 95 -6.78 -4.79 0.92
CA TYR A 95 -7.13 -6.04 0.25
C TYR A 95 -8.63 -6.32 0.25
N GLU A 96 -9.31 -6.04 1.37
CA GLU A 96 -10.77 -6.16 1.45
C GLU A 96 -11.47 -5.19 0.49
N GLY A 97 -11.03 -3.94 0.43
CA GLY A 97 -11.55 -2.93 -0.50
C GLY A 97 -11.35 -3.33 -1.97
N GLU A 98 -10.17 -3.82 -2.34
CA GLU A 98 -9.88 -4.30 -3.68
C GLU A 98 -10.71 -5.55 -4.03
N ALA A 99 -10.91 -6.46 -3.08
CA ALA A 99 -11.75 -7.64 -3.26
C ALA A 99 -13.23 -7.27 -3.44
N MET A 100 -13.73 -6.26 -2.71
CA MET A 100 -15.09 -5.73 -2.89
C MET A 100 -15.26 -5.07 -4.26
N GLN A 101 -14.30 -4.23 -4.69
CA GLN A 101 -14.35 -3.62 -6.02
C GLN A 101 -14.37 -4.66 -7.14
N ARG A 102 -13.61 -5.75 -7.01
CA ARG A 102 -13.64 -6.87 -7.97
C ARG A 102 -14.99 -7.58 -8.00
N LYS A 103 -15.70 -7.67 -6.87
CA LYS A 103 -17.06 -8.26 -6.82
C LYS A 103 -18.12 -7.36 -7.45
N GLU A 104 -17.90 -6.05 -7.48
CA GLU A 104 -18.83 -5.07 -8.08
C GLU A 104 -18.71 -4.94 -9.60
N ILE A 105 -17.75 -5.61 -10.24
CA ILE A 105 -17.72 -5.69 -11.71
C ILE A 105 -19.00 -6.38 -12.15
N LYS A 106 -19.96 -5.58 -12.67
CA LYS A 106 -21.21 -6.11 -13.20
C LYS A 106 -20.91 -7.10 -14.31
N LYS A 107 -21.26 -8.35 -14.08
CA LYS A 107 -21.22 -9.38 -15.09
C LYS A 107 -22.18 -8.98 -16.22
N SER A 108 -21.63 -8.72 -17.38
CA SER A 108 -22.39 -8.37 -18.57
C SER A 108 -21.70 -8.90 -19.83
N CYS A 109 -22.47 -9.11 -20.89
CA CYS A 109 -21.89 -9.53 -22.15
C CYS A 109 -20.84 -8.55 -22.68
N ALA A 110 -21.00 -7.25 -22.41
CA ALA A 110 -20.08 -6.20 -22.89
C ALA A 110 -18.67 -6.30 -22.30
N ASN A 111 -18.52 -6.82 -21.07
CA ASN A 111 -17.23 -6.98 -20.40
C ASN A 111 -16.85 -8.44 -20.16
N CYS A 112 -17.48 -9.37 -20.86
CA CYS A 112 -17.13 -10.79 -20.84
C CYS A 112 -16.02 -11.08 -21.86
N GLY A 113 -14.94 -11.71 -21.41
CA GLY A 113 -13.82 -12.12 -22.28
C GLY A 113 -14.17 -13.19 -23.32
N ARG A 114 -15.35 -13.81 -23.21
CA ARG A 114 -15.90 -14.79 -24.17
C ARG A 114 -16.90 -14.19 -25.15
N TYR A 115 -17.20 -12.90 -25.00
CA TYR A 115 -18.21 -12.25 -25.85
C TYR A 115 -17.73 -12.15 -27.30
N ASP A 116 -18.50 -12.72 -28.21
CA ASP A 116 -18.35 -12.57 -29.65
C ASP A 116 -19.62 -11.90 -30.18
N PRO A 117 -19.54 -10.65 -30.70
CA PRO A 117 -20.72 -9.92 -31.20
C PRO A 117 -21.39 -10.58 -32.40
N LYS A 118 -20.72 -11.55 -33.03
CA LYS A 118 -21.27 -12.31 -34.18
C LYS A 118 -21.98 -13.58 -33.76
N LYS A 119 -21.90 -13.96 -32.48
CA LYS A 119 -22.52 -15.17 -31.93
C LYS A 119 -23.46 -14.76 -30.81
N ASP A 120 -24.66 -15.32 -30.83
CA ASP A 120 -25.59 -15.19 -29.73
C ASP A 120 -25.10 -16.04 -28.54
N CYS A 121 -24.58 -15.37 -27.52
CA CYS A 121 -24.10 -16.02 -26.29
C CYS A 121 -25.25 -16.27 -25.29
N SER A 122 -26.48 -15.88 -25.59
CA SER A 122 -27.61 -15.86 -24.64
C SER A 122 -27.90 -17.24 -24.05
N GLU A 123 -27.81 -18.29 -24.86
CA GLU A 123 -28.07 -19.65 -24.40
C GLU A 123 -27.01 -20.21 -23.45
N LEU A 124 -25.78 -19.69 -23.48
CA LEU A 124 -24.67 -20.17 -22.67
C LEU A 124 -24.53 -19.45 -21.32
N CYS A 125 -24.98 -18.22 -21.22
CA CYS A 125 -24.83 -17.40 -20.02
C CYS A 125 -26.09 -17.25 -19.18
N PHE A 126 -27.26 -17.40 -19.80
CA PHE A 126 -28.56 -17.08 -19.14
C PHE A 126 -29.01 -18.13 -18.13
N PHE A 127 -28.62 -19.40 -18.31
CA PHE A 127 -29.09 -20.49 -17.48
C PHE A 127 -28.20 -20.85 -16.28
N GLU A 128 -27.00 -20.27 -16.16
CA GLU A 128 -26.04 -20.62 -15.13
C GLU A 128 -25.54 -19.40 -14.32
N GLU A 129 -26.40 -18.41 -14.08
CA GLU A 129 -26.10 -17.20 -13.28
C GLU A 129 -24.72 -16.57 -13.57
N TYR A 130 -24.34 -16.52 -14.87
CA TYR A 130 -23.01 -16.06 -15.31
C TYR A 130 -21.81 -16.90 -14.80
N GLU A 131 -21.99 -18.16 -14.46
CA GLU A 131 -20.88 -19.03 -14.01
C GLU A 131 -19.74 -19.13 -15.04
N LYS A 132 -20.07 -19.02 -16.33
CA LYS A 132 -19.10 -19.06 -17.43
C LYS A 132 -18.54 -17.67 -17.80
N TRP A 133 -18.94 -16.64 -17.07
CA TRP A 133 -18.43 -15.31 -17.32
C TRP A 133 -16.96 -15.19 -16.91
N ILE A 134 -16.13 -14.66 -17.80
CA ILE A 134 -14.71 -14.40 -17.57
C ILE A 134 -14.45 -12.92 -17.82
N PRO A 135 -13.83 -12.18 -16.90
CA PRO A 135 -13.43 -10.80 -17.16
C PRO A 135 -12.53 -10.70 -18.39
N ALA A 136 -12.75 -9.69 -19.22
CA ALA A 136 -12.00 -9.48 -20.46
C ALA A 136 -10.48 -9.34 -20.22
N GLU A 137 -10.09 -8.89 -19.03
CA GLU A 137 -8.69 -8.74 -18.62
C GLU A 137 -7.97 -10.09 -18.39
N VAL A 138 -8.72 -11.16 -18.14
CA VAL A 138 -8.19 -12.50 -17.81
C VAL A 138 -8.19 -13.42 -19.04
N ALA A 139 -8.94 -13.07 -20.08
CA ALA A 139 -9.13 -13.92 -21.27
C ALA A 139 -8.02 -13.75 -22.35
N LYS A 140 -6.96 -12.97 -22.09
CA LYS A 140 -5.85 -12.72 -23.03
C LYS A 140 -4.68 -13.64 -22.78
#